data_9c4d744c61790c0e0da8646f11a9ff12
#
_entry.id   9c4d744c61790c0e0da8646f11a9ff12
#
_cell.length_a   1.000
_cell.length_b   1.000
_cell.length_c   1.000
_cell.angle_alpha   90.00
_cell.angle_beta   90.00
_cell.angle_gamma   90.00
#
_symmetry.space_group_name_H-M   'P 1'
#
loop_
_entity.id
_entity.type
_entity.pdbx_description
1 polymer ?
#
loop_
_entity_poly.entity_id
_entity_poly.type
_entity_poly.pdbx_seq_one_letter_code
_entity_poly.pdbx_strand_id
1 'polypeptide(L)'
;MSQPPLPPTPPVPPPGQPFQPGQPAVTPGQPEQSQPKRRSIVPPPPEPGQQYGQAAFVAQQYQQAPGFQQAPANPQQFQPGPASAQQFQAGPATQQPPAAIFPAFMPTQPLGEPGECALAMRGLVKIFGNLVAVANLNLDIPKGSFYGFVGPNGAGKSTTLNMATGLLTPDSGTAFVNGIDVWADNLAARAQLGVMPDGMRLLDRLSGPDFLVHVGMLRGLPRETARERAQQLLATLDLVDAGKKLISDYSAGMTKKISLAAALIHAPSVLVLDEPFEAVDPVSAANIRQILIDFTHRGGTVILSSHVMATVQQLCTHVAVINHGQVLASGTTAEVAGDMSLDERFAQLVGGLHTSEGLSWLAN
;
A
#
# COMPACT_ATOMS: atom_id res chain seq x y z
N MET A 1 -16.25 65.20 -9.40
CA MET A 1 -16.55 63.95 -10.13
C MET A 1 -17.44 63.09 -9.26
N SER A 2 -18.74 63.11 -9.56
CA SER A 2 -19.80 62.51 -8.75
C SER A 2 -19.92 61.00 -9.05
N GLN A 3 -20.03 60.18 -8.01
CA GLN A 3 -20.29 58.74 -8.13
C GLN A 3 -21.70 58.47 -8.65
N PRO A 4 -21.93 57.45 -9.47
CA PRO A 4 -23.27 57.05 -9.92
C PRO A 4 -24.04 56.33 -8.79
N PRO A 5 -25.39 56.41 -8.79
CA PRO A 5 -26.24 55.83 -7.75
C PRO A 5 -26.35 54.28 -7.86
N LEU A 6 -26.48 53.66 -6.71
CA LEU A 6 -26.66 52.21 -6.55
C LEU A 6 -28.04 51.74 -7.07
N PRO A 7 -28.18 50.53 -7.61
CA PRO A 7 -29.46 50.00 -8.06
C PRO A 7 -30.38 49.61 -6.89
N PRO A 8 -31.71 49.65 -7.08
CA PRO A 8 -32.69 49.39 -6.02
C PRO A 8 -32.74 47.89 -5.65
N THR A 9 -32.89 47.64 -4.35
CA THR A 9 -33.13 46.32 -3.76
C THR A 9 -34.49 45.75 -4.14
N PRO A 10 -34.58 44.41 -4.39
CA PRO A 10 -35.85 43.77 -4.67
C PRO A 10 -36.72 43.59 -3.42
N PRO A 11 -38.08 43.57 -3.57
CA PRO A 11 -39.00 43.52 -2.45
C PRO A 11 -39.04 42.17 -1.76
N VAL A 12 -39.15 42.17 -0.43
CA VAL A 12 -39.32 41.00 0.46
C VAL A 12 -40.73 40.47 0.36
N PRO A 13 -40.95 39.14 0.17
CA PRO A 13 -42.28 38.54 0.18
C PRO A 13 -42.83 38.41 1.61
N PRO A 14 -44.20 38.45 1.79
CA PRO A 14 -44.86 38.36 3.09
C PRO A 14 -44.86 36.90 3.63
N PRO A 15 -44.98 36.72 4.97
CA PRO A 15 -44.93 35.39 5.59
C PRO A 15 -46.29 34.68 5.58
N GLY A 16 -46.28 33.40 5.27
CA GLY A 16 -47.22 32.40 5.75
C GLY A 16 -48.36 32.00 4.84
N GLN A 17 -48.19 30.86 4.14
CA GLN A 17 -49.27 29.86 3.98
C GLN A 17 -48.64 28.48 3.67
N PRO A 18 -49.20 27.36 4.19
CA PRO A 18 -48.67 26.00 4.00
C PRO A 18 -49.04 25.45 2.62
N PHE A 19 -48.06 24.81 1.97
CA PHE A 19 -48.18 24.17 0.66
C PHE A 19 -48.95 22.85 0.78
N GLN A 20 -50.06 22.68 0.03
CA GLN A 20 -50.70 21.39 -0.20
C GLN A 20 -50.24 20.84 -1.58
N PRO A 21 -49.95 19.53 -1.72
CA PRO A 21 -49.56 18.97 -3.00
C PRO A 21 -50.75 18.73 -3.89
N GLY A 22 -50.79 19.41 -5.04
CA GLY A 22 -51.80 19.24 -6.10
C GLY A 22 -51.44 18.09 -7.04
N GLN A 23 -52.48 17.33 -7.40
CA GLN A 23 -52.44 16.23 -8.37
C GLN A 23 -52.12 16.75 -9.79
N PRO A 24 -51.46 15.94 -10.66
CA PRO A 24 -51.26 16.31 -12.05
C PRO A 24 -52.47 16.01 -12.93
N ALA A 25 -52.80 16.94 -13.81
CA ALA A 25 -53.89 16.86 -14.78
C ALA A 25 -53.57 15.82 -15.88
N VAL A 26 -54.62 15.06 -16.24
CA VAL A 26 -54.65 14.06 -17.30
C VAL A 26 -54.89 14.75 -18.62
N THR A 27 -54.07 14.51 -19.65
CA THR A 27 -54.35 14.81 -21.08
C THR A 27 -54.32 13.50 -21.86
N PRO A 28 -55.34 13.23 -22.71
CA PRO A 28 -55.50 11.94 -23.40
C PRO A 28 -54.81 11.86 -24.77
N GLY A 29 -54.23 10.70 -25.06
CA GLY A 29 -54.13 10.17 -26.41
C GLY A 29 -52.80 10.18 -27.12
N GLN A 30 -52.04 9.08 -27.01
CA GLN A 30 -51.44 8.37 -28.16
C GLN A 30 -50.93 6.96 -27.70
N PRO A 31 -50.84 5.95 -28.60
CA PRO A 31 -50.83 4.54 -28.21
C PRO A 31 -49.47 4.00 -27.83
N GLU A 32 -49.53 3.13 -26.85
CA GLU A 32 -48.51 2.36 -26.23
C GLU A 32 -47.80 1.42 -27.23
N GLN A 33 -46.48 1.61 -27.44
CA GLN A 33 -45.59 0.59 -27.98
C GLN A 33 -44.90 -0.15 -26.82
N SER A 34 -45.29 -1.39 -26.66
CA SER A 34 -44.80 -2.31 -25.65
C SER A 34 -43.31 -2.66 -25.87
N GLN A 35 -42.44 -2.21 -24.95
CA GLN A 35 -41.07 -2.74 -24.80
C GLN A 35 -41.07 -3.92 -23.83
N PRO A 36 -40.32 -5.00 -24.10
CA PRO A 36 -40.29 -6.17 -23.24
C PRO A 36 -39.48 -5.87 -21.95
N LYS A 37 -40.09 -6.14 -20.78
CA LYS A 37 -39.48 -6.08 -19.46
C LYS A 37 -38.30 -7.05 -19.40
N ARG A 38 -37.07 -6.54 -19.28
CA ARG A 38 -35.89 -7.33 -18.89
C ARG A 38 -36.09 -7.77 -17.42
N ARG A 39 -36.35 -9.04 -17.23
CA ARG A 39 -36.26 -9.69 -15.92
C ARG A 39 -34.77 -9.74 -15.54
N SER A 40 -34.39 -9.12 -14.43
CA SER A 40 -33.12 -9.34 -13.78
C SER A 40 -33.09 -10.76 -13.22
N ILE A 41 -32.36 -11.65 -13.85
CA ILE A 41 -32.06 -12.98 -13.31
C ILE A 41 -30.87 -12.79 -12.39
N VAL A 42 -31.13 -12.77 -11.08
CA VAL A 42 -30.10 -12.95 -10.06
C VAL A 42 -29.91 -14.46 -9.93
N PRO A 43 -28.71 -15.01 -10.22
CA PRO A 43 -28.47 -16.44 -10.03
C PRO A 43 -28.45 -16.75 -8.53
N PRO A 44 -28.93 -17.93 -8.10
CA PRO A 44 -28.85 -18.38 -6.72
C PRO A 44 -27.40 -18.58 -6.27
N PRO A 45 -27.09 -18.46 -4.96
CA PRO A 45 -25.76 -18.70 -4.44
C PRO A 45 -25.31 -20.16 -4.67
N PRO A 46 -24.02 -20.43 -4.98
CA PRO A 46 -23.55 -21.78 -5.21
C PRO A 46 -23.52 -22.60 -3.93
N GLU A 47 -23.88 -23.88 -4.04
CA GLU A 47 -23.84 -24.83 -2.94
C GLU A 47 -22.41 -25.13 -2.46
N PRO A 48 -22.19 -25.47 -1.17
CA PRO A 48 -20.86 -25.76 -0.63
C PRO A 48 -20.36 -27.10 -1.20
N GLY A 49 -19.38 -27.04 -2.10
CA GLY A 49 -18.73 -28.24 -2.67
C GLY A 49 -18.08 -28.09 -4.06
N GLN A 50 -18.23 -26.95 -4.74
CA GLN A 50 -17.74 -26.78 -6.13
C GLN A 50 -16.59 -25.76 -6.30
N GLN A 51 -15.72 -25.59 -5.32
CA GLN A 51 -14.64 -24.58 -5.39
C GLN A 51 -13.34 -25.02 -6.07
N TYR A 52 -13.25 -26.23 -6.63
CA TYR A 52 -11.99 -26.71 -7.24
C TYR A 52 -11.95 -26.71 -8.78
N GLY A 53 -13.01 -26.27 -9.47
CA GLY A 53 -13.08 -26.32 -10.94
C GLY A 53 -12.70 -25.03 -11.69
N GLN A 54 -12.69 -23.85 -11.04
CA GLN A 54 -12.52 -22.57 -11.74
C GLN A 54 -11.07 -22.11 -11.92
N ALA A 55 -10.14 -22.60 -11.10
CA ALA A 55 -8.72 -22.26 -11.24
C ALA A 55 -8.07 -22.88 -12.49
N ALA A 56 -8.57 -24.01 -12.96
CA ALA A 56 -8.06 -24.68 -14.17
C ALA A 56 -8.53 -24.00 -15.47
N PHE A 57 -9.67 -23.34 -15.47
CA PHE A 57 -10.23 -22.70 -16.67
C PHE A 57 -9.56 -21.38 -17.01
N VAL A 58 -9.09 -20.64 -16.01
CA VAL A 58 -8.38 -19.37 -16.22
C VAL A 58 -6.95 -19.58 -16.73
N ALA A 59 -6.29 -20.69 -16.33
CA ALA A 59 -4.95 -21.03 -16.82
C ALA A 59 -4.92 -21.39 -18.32
N GLN A 60 -6.02 -21.90 -18.87
CA GLN A 60 -6.10 -22.31 -20.28
C GLN A 60 -6.34 -21.15 -21.25
N GLN A 61 -6.85 -20.01 -20.79
CA GLN A 61 -7.11 -18.83 -21.61
C GLN A 61 -5.86 -17.97 -21.88
N TYR A 62 -4.79 -18.10 -21.08
CA TYR A 62 -3.53 -17.38 -21.28
C TYR A 62 -2.55 -18.06 -22.25
N GLN A 63 -2.86 -19.25 -22.77
CA GLN A 63 -2.02 -19.96 -23.75
C GLN A 63 -2.36 -19.66 -25.23
N GLN A 64 -3.33 -18.79 -25.51
CA GLN A 64 -3.73 -18.44 -26.88
C GLN A 64 -3.57 -16.96 -27.21
N ALA A 65 -2.44 -16.35 -26.88
CA ALA A 65 -2.05 -15.05 -27.42
C ALA A 65 -1.09 -15.27 -28.61
N PRO A 66 -1.36 -14.73 -29.80
CA PRO A 66 -0.48 -14.91 -30.96
C PRO A 66 0.71 -13.94 -30.86
N GLY A 67 1.93 -14.49 -30.90
CA GLY A 67 3.11 -13.67 -31.12
C GLY A 67 4.40 -14.03 -30.40
N PHE A 68 4.76 -15.30 -30.23
CA PHE A 68 6.15 -15.70 -29.98
C PHE A 68 6.55 -16.83 -30.94
N GLN A 69 7.46 -16.52 -31.87
CA GLN A 69 8.07 -17.50 -32.77
C GLN A 69 8.92 -18.47 -31.97
N GLN A 70 8.57 -19.76 -32.05
CA GLN A 70 9.35 -20.87 -31.51
C GLN A 70 10.53 -21.18 -32.45
N ALA A 71 11.73 -21.26 -31.90
CA ALA A 71 12.89 -21.87 -32.57
C ALA A 71 12.69 -23.39 -32.67
N PRO A 72 13.19 -24.06 -33.76
CA PRO A 72 12.91 -25.45 -34.00
C PRO A 72 13.69 -26.37 -33.04
N ALA A 73 12.98 -27.24 -32.33
CA ALA A 73 13.54 -28.33 -31.55
C ALA A 73 13.87 -29.54 -32.47
N ASN A 74 15.13 -29.96 -32.45
CA ASN A 74 15.61 -31.18 -33.12
C ASN A 74 15.47 -32.37 -32.15
N PRO A 75 14.69 -33.41 -32.44
CA PRO A 75 14.58 -34.58 -31.58
C PRO A 75 15.68 -35.59 -31.90
N GLN A 76 16.76 -35.64 -31.13
CA GLN A 76 17.66 -36.77 -31.11
C GLN A 76 17.29 -37.72 -29.98
N GLN A 77 17.04 -38.95 -30.38
CA GLN A 77 16.67 -40.11 -29.60
C GLN A 77 17.67 -40.39 -28.46
N PHE A 78 17.20 -40.45 -27.24
CA PHE A 78 17.91 -41.12 -26.14
C PHE A 78 17.31 -42.50 -25.90
N GLN A 79 18.10 -43.53 -26.13
CA GLN A 79 17.82 -44.90 -25.70
C GLN A 79 18.29 -45.08 -24.24
N PRO A 80 17.49 -45.67 -23.33
CA PRO A 80 17.94 -45.99 -21.99
C PRO A 80 18.81 -47.25 -21.96
N GLY A 81 20.05 -47.11 -21.49
CA GLY A 81 20.92 -48.25 -21.16
C GLY A 81 20.58 -48.82 -19.77
N PRO A 82 20.93 -50.11 -19.50
CA PRO A 82 20.53 -50.80 -18.27
C PRO A 82 21.25 -50.23 -17.03
N ALA A 83 20.46 -49.88 -16.01
CA ALA A 83 20.92 -49.41 -14.72
C ALA A 83 21.58 -50.51 -13.92
N SER A 84 22.87 -50.40 -13.63
CA SER A 84 23.57 -51.18 -12.60
C SER A 84 23.20 -50.57 -11.21
N ALA A 85 22.58 -51.39 -10.38
CA ALA A 85 22.29 -51.08 -8.99
C ALA A 85 23.61 -51.00 -8.19
N GLN A 86 24.05 -49.79 -7.93
CA GLN A 86 25.05 -49.53 -6.88
C GLN A 86 24.32 -49.19 -5.58
N GLN A 87 24.52 -50.07 -4.59
CA GLN A 87 24.07 -49.91 -3.22
C GLN A 87 24.72 -48.63 -2.62
N PHE A 88 23.90 -47.64 -2.34
CA PHE A 88 24.31 -46.54 -1.48
C PHE A 88 24.36 -47.00 -0.02
N GLN A 89 25.55 -47.22 0.51
CA GLN A 89 25.77 -47.36 1.93
C GLN A 89 25.44 -46.02 2.61
N ALA A 90 24.55 -46.10 3.62
CA ALA A 90 24.24 -44.95 4.50
C ALA A 90 25.51 -44.53 5.25
N GLY A 91 26.02 -43.34 4.92
CA GLY A 91 27.04 -42.67 5.70
C GLY A 91 26.44 -42.12 7.02
N PRO A 92 27.26 -41.91 8.06
CA PRO A 92 26.79 -41.56 9.37
C PRO A 92 26.10 -40.18 9.42
N ALA A 93 25.08 -40.16 10.29
CA ALA A 93 24.15 -39.10 10.60
C ALA A 93 24.73 -37.66 10.57
N THR A 94 23.98 -36.83 9.84
CA THR A 94 23.57 -35.45 10.22
C THR A 94 24.60 -34.63 11.00
N GLN A 95 25.44 -33.91 10.30
CA GLN A 95 25.85 -32.62 10.82
C GLN A 95 24.63 -31.66 10.65
N GLN A 96 24.03 -31.29 11.79
CA GLN A 96 23.14 -30.13 11.86
C GLN A 96 23.87 -28.96 11.23
N PRO A 97 23.19 -28.14 10.38
CA PRO A 97 23.78 -26.91 9.91
C PRO A 97 24.19 -26.08 11.13
N PRO A 98 25.34 -25.39 11.10
CA PRO A 98 25.79 -24.61 12.23
C PRO A 98 24.64 -23.66 12.59
N ALA A 99 24.24 -23.67 13.87
CA ALA A 99 23.25 -22.75 14.41
C ALA A 99 23.70 -21.36 13.97
N ALA A 100 22.93 -20.73 13.06
CA ALA A 100 23.17 -19.37 12.68
C ALA A 100 23.22 -18.58 13.99
N ILE A 101 24.37 -17.96 14.30
CA ILE A 101 24.54 -17.08 15.43
C ILE A 101 23.67 -15.87 15.08
N PHE A 102 22.39 -15.93 15.40
CA PHE A 102 21.54 -14.76 15.36
C PHE A 102 22.10 -13.79 16.41
N PRO A 103 22.44 -12.55 16.01
CA PRO A 103 22.86 -11.55 16.97
C PRO A 103 21.79 -11.47 18.07
N ALA A 104 22.24 -11.35 19.31
CA ALA A 104 21.35 -11.31 20.48
C ALA A 104 20.22 -10.32 20.21
N PHE A 105 18.98 -10.81 20.27
CA PHE A 105 17.77 -10.02 20.07
C PHE A 105 17.86 -8.76 20.94
N MET A 106 17.90 -7.59 20.28
CA MET A 106 17.67 -6.33 20.97
C MET A 106 16.24 -6.34 21.51
N PRO A 107 15.96 -5.71 22.67
CA PRO A 107 14.62 -5.69 23.22
C PRO A 107 13.66 -5.05 22.21
N THR A 108 12.75 -5.88 21.69
CA THR A 108 11.56 -5.39 21.02
C THR A 108 10.63 -4.83 22.10
N GLN A 109 9.99 -3.70 21.83
CA GLN A 109 8.99 -3.14 22.76
C GLN A 109 7.96 -4.22 23.13
N PRO A 110 7.53 -4.30 24.42
CA PRO A 110 6.46 -5.20 24.80
C PRO A 110 5.21 -4.87 23.99
N LEU A 111 4.54 -5.91 23.48
CA LEU A 111 3.31 -5.73 22.70
C LEU A 111 2.18 -5.28 23.62
N GLY A 112 1.51 -4.19 23.25
CA GLY A 112 0.33 -3.65 23.92
C GLY A 112 -0.98 -4.21 23.37
N GLU A 113 -2.07 -3.66 23.85
CA GLU A 113 -3.39 -3.95 23.30
C GLU A 113 -3.53 -3.31 21.90
N PRO A 114 -4.09 -4.03 20.91
CA PRO A 114 -4.23 -3.52 19.54
C PRO A 114 -4.97 -2.19 19.43
N GLY A 115 -5.91 -1.89 20.33
CA GLY A 115 -6.67 -0.65 20.36
C GLY A 115 -5.86 0.59 20.77
N GLU A 116 -4.74 0.41 21.44
CA GLU A 116 -3.84 1.49 21.87
C GLU A 116 -2.88 1.91 20.75
N CYS A 117 -2.68 1.06 19.75
CA CYS A 117 -1.78 1.27 18.64
C CYS A 117 -2.51 1.85 17.41
N ALA A 118 -1.79 2.56 16.54
CA ALA A 118 -2.28 2.94 15.22
C ALA A 118 -2.31 1.74 14.28
N LEU A 119 -1.27 0.90 14.35
CA LEU A 119 -1.18 -0.35 13.62
C LEU A 119 -0.53 -1.39 14.54
N ALA A 120 -1.18 -2.54 14.73
CA ALA A 120 -0.64 -3.67 15.48
C ALA A 120 -0.58 -4.91 14.58
N MET A 121 0.53 -5.60 14.57
CA MET A 121 0.76 -6.84 13.81
C MET A 121 0.98 -7.98 14.79
N ARG A 122 0.32 -9.12 14.57
CA ARG A 122 0.34 -10.28 15.47
C ARG A 122 0.60 -11.55 14.68
N GLY A 123 1.79 -12.09 14.84
CA GLY A 123 2.17 -13.38 14.28
C GLY A 123 2.11 -13.46 12.75
N LEU A 124 2.36 -12.37 12.03
CA LEU A 124 2.26 -12.35 10.57
C LEU A 124 3.27 -13.30 9.93
N VAL A 125 2.79 -14.20 9.09
CA VAL A 125 3.61 -15.11 8.28
C VAL A 125 3.20 -15.01 6.83
N LYS A 126 4.20 -15.02 5.93
CA LYS A 126 4.01 -15.14 4.48
C LYS A 126 5.07 -15.99 3.84
N ILE A 127 4.64 -16.97 3.07
CA ILE A 127 5.49 -17.92 2.36
C ILE A 127 5.15 -17.87 0.86
N PHE A 128 6.14 -17.71 0.01
CA PHE A 128 6.02 -17.79 -1.44
C PHE A 128 6.82 -18.99 -1.95
N GLY A 129 6.13 -20.07 -2.26
CA GLY A 129 6.80 -21.33 -2.60
C GLY A 129 7.68 -21.82 -1.45
N ASN A 130 9.00 -21.83 -1.66
CA ASN A 130 9.99 -22.21 -0.63
C ASN A 130 10.59 -21.03 0.14
N LEU A 131 10.19 -19.80 -0.20
CA LEU A 131 10.72 -18.57 0.42
C LEU A 131 9.80 -18.12 1.55
N VAL A 132 10.31 -18.09 2.77
CA VAL A 132 9.65 -17.42 3.92
C VAL A 132 9.95 -15.94 3.82
N ALA A 133 8.99 -15.15 3.34
CA ALA A 133 9.15 -13.71 3.16
C ALA A 133 8.90 -12.93 4.47
N VAL A 134 8.02 -13.44 5.33
CA VAL A 134 7.74 -12.90 6.67
C VAL A 134 7.57 -14.06 7.63
N ALA A 135 8.28 -14.02 8.78
CA ALA A 135 8.41 -15.12 9.71
C ALA A 135 7.97 -14.72 11.13
N ASN A 136 6.68 -14.93 11.44
CA ASN A 136 6.07 -14.65 12.75
C ASN A 136 6.32 -13.22 13.26
N LEU A 137 6.05 -12.23 12.38
CA LEU A 137 6.32 -10.82 12.68
C LEU A 137 5.27 -10.27 13.65
N ASN A 138 5.76 -9.67 14.74
CA ASN A 138 4.98 -8.98 15.74
C ASN A 138 5.53 -7.56 15.89
N LEU A 139 4.65 -6.55 15.85
CA LEU A 139 5.05 -5.16 15.97
C LEU A 139 3.86 -4.28 16.34
N ASP A 140 4.11 -3.29 17.21
CA ASP A 140 3.19 -2.23 17.55
C ASP A 140 3.71 -0.87 17.09
N ILE A 141 2.85 -0.12 16.44
CA ILE A 141 3.14 1.23 15.94
C ILE A 141 2.29 2.22 16.73
N PRO A 142 2.90 3.11 17.53
CA PRO A 142 2.16 4.06 18.36
C PRO A 142 1.36 5.06 17.53
N LYS A 143 0.21 5.51 18.07
CA LYS A 143 -0.59 6.59 17.47
C LYS A 143 0.17 7.91 17.46
N GLY A 144 -0.01 8.71 16.43
CA GLY A 144 0.65 10.00 16.27
C GLY A 144 2.15 9.92 16.00
N SER A 145 2.70 8.73 15.74
CA SER A 145 4.12 8.56 15.44
C SER A 145 4.43 8.74 13.95
N PHE A 146 5.65 9.19 13.67
CA PHE A 146 6.27 9.06 12.36
C PHE A 146 7.21 7.85 12.43
N TYR A 147 6.79 6.71 11.85
CA TYR A 147 7.40 5.42 12.04
C TYR A 147 8.17 4.95 10.79
N GLY A 148 9.47 4.67 10.94
CA GLY A 148 10.33 4.13 9.91
C GLY A 148 10.33 2.59 9.93
N PHE A 149 10.01 1.96 8.80
CA PHE A 149 10.07 0.52 8.60
C PHE A 149 11.24 0.20 7.69
N VAL A 150 12.40 -0.12 8.27
CA VAL A 150 13.69 -0.13 7.57
C VAL A 150 14.28 -1.51 7.44
N GLY A 151 15.00 -1.75 6.35
CA GLY A 151 15.65 -3.03 6.08
C GLY A 151 16.22 -3.07 4.67
N PRO A 152 17.11 -4.03 4.35
CA PRO A 152 17.63 -4.20 3.01
C PRO A 152 16.54 -4.63 2.03
N ASN A 153 16.86 -4.58 0.73
CA ASN A 153 15.98 -5.11 -0.29
C ASN A 153 15.78 -6.62 -0.06
N GLY A 154 14.54 -7.07 -0.20
CA GLY A 154 14.17 -8.46 0.11
C GLY A 154 13.99 -8.78 1.61
N ALA A 155 14.12 -7.81 2.52
CA ALA A 155 13.91 -8.03 3.96
C ALA A 155 12.46 -8.38 4.36
N GLY A 156 11.49 -8.25 3.45
CA GLY A 156 10.08 -8.51 3.71
C GLY A 156 9.24 -7.25 4.02
N LYS A 157 9.80 -6.02 3.88
CA LYS A 157 9.12 -4.75 4.18
C LYS A 157 7.78 -4.61 3.46
N SER A 158 7.79 -4.54 2.13
CA SER A 158 6.57 -4.37 1.31
C SER A 158 5.56 -5.51 1.53
N THR A 159 6.04 -6.76 1.68
CA THR A 159 5.20 -7.91 1.99
C THR A 159 4.46 -7.72 3.32
N THR A 160 5.18 -7.30 4.35
CA THR A 160 4.61 -7.05 5.69
C THR A 160 3.59 -5.90 5.65
N LEU A 161 3.95 -4.77 5.03
CA LEU A 161 3.04 -3.62 4.91
C LEU A 161 1.79 -3.96 4.09
N ASN A 162 1.92 -4.73 3.01
CA ASN A 162 0.78 -5.19 2.23
C ASN A 162 -0.15 -6.13 3.02
N MET A 163 0.38 -6.98 3.88
CA MET A 163 -0.44 -7.79 4.78
C MET A 163 -1.13 -6.93 5.84
N ALA A 164 -0.41 -6.01 6.44
CA ALA A 164 -0.92 -5.13 7.49
C ALA A 164 -1.97 -4.12 6.99
N THR A 165 -2.04 -3.87 5.68
CA THR A 165 -3.01 -2.96 5.05
C THR A 165 -4.15 -3.67 4.32
N GLY A 166 -4.19 -5.00 4.36
CA GLY A 166 -5.23 -5.80 3.72
C GLY A 166 -5.09 -5.92 2.20
N LEU A 167 -3.90 -5.66 1.64
CA LEU A 167 -3.60 -5.83 0.21
C LEU A 167 -3.10 -7.24 -0.12
N LEU A 168 -2.51 -7.95 0.84
CA LEU A 168 -1.98 -9.30 0.69
C LEU A 168 -2.39 -10.17 1.86
N THR A 169 -3.10 -11.25 1.60
CA THR A 169 -3.54 -12.18 2.65
C THR A 169 -2.34 -12.89 3.30
N PRO A 170 -2.16 -12.83 4.62
CA PRO A 170 -1.15 -13.59 5.33
C PRO A 170 -1.50 -15.10 5.32
N ASP A 171 -0.49 -15.95 5.46
CA ASP A 171 -0.70 -17.40 5.62
C ASP A 171 -1.05 -17.73 7.08
N SER A 172 -0.61 -16.89 8.03
CA SER A 172 -1.08 -16.89 9.42
C SER A 172 -0.88 -15.52 10.07
N GLY A 173 -1.52 -15.31 11.23
CA GLY A 173 -1.49 -14.05 11.95
C GLY A 173 -2.53 -13.05 11.45
N THR A 174 -2.57 -11.88 12.07
CA THR A 174 -3.48 -10.80 11.69
C THR A 174 -2.85 -9.42 11.97
N ALA A 175 -3.51 -8.36 11.49
CA ALA A 175 -3.15 -6.98 11.77
C ALA A 175 -4.39 -6.19 12.21
N PHE A 176 -4.17 -5.17 13.03
CA PHE A 176 -5.23 -4.29 13.54
C PHE A 176 -4.87 -2.83 13.25
N VAL A 177 -5.83 -2.06 12.77
CA VAL A 177 -5.71 -0.61 12.56
C VAL A 177 -6.62 0.07 13.55
N ASN A 178 -6.07 0.83 14.49
CA ASN A 178 -6.82 1.43 15.61
C ASN A 178 -7.72 0.43 16.34
N GLY A 179 -7.28 -0.83 16.49
CA GLY A 179 -8.03 -1.91 17.12
C GLY A 179 -9.01 -2.66 16.20
N ILE A 180 -9.18 -2.25 14.95
CA ILE A 180 -10.03 -2.92 13.97
C ILE A 180 -9.21 -3.99 13.24
N ASP A 181 -9.64 -5.24 13.31
CA ASP A 181 -8.98 -6.33 12.59
C ASP A 181 -9.12 -6.14 11.06
N VAL A 182 -7.98 -6.07 10.38
CA VAL A 182 -7.89 -5.77 8.94
C VAL A 182 -8.54 -6.86 8.08
N TRP A 183 -8.59 -8.08 8.57
CA TRP A 183 -9.10 -9.23 7.82
C TRP A 183 -10.54 -9.59 8.21
N ALA A 184 -10.93 -9.33 9.46
CA ALA A 184 -12.29 -9.54 9.93
C ALA A 184 -13.25 -8.42 9.50
N ASP A 185 -12.81 -7.15 9.59
CA ASP A 185 -13.57 -5.97 9.12
C ASP A 185 -12.71 -5.09 8.19
N ASN A 186 -12.47 -5.61 7.01
CA ASN A 186 -11.62 -4.98 6.01
C ASN A 186 -12.13 -3.60 5.57
N LEU A 187 -13.45 -3.38 5.53
CA LEU A 187 -14.03 -2.10 5.10
C LEU A 187 -13.76 -1.01 6.13
N ALA A 188 -14.03 -1.27 7.40
CA ALA A 188 -13.78 -0.32 8.49
C ALA A 188 -12.28 -0.03 8.65
N ALA A 189 -11.42 -1.07 8.57
CA ALA A 189 -9.97 -0.89 8.63
C ALA A 189 -9.44 -0.03 7.47
N ARG A 190 -9.89 -0.29 6.24
CA ARG A 190 -9.49 0.50 5.04
C ARG A 190 -9.99 1.94 5.08
N ALA A 191 -11.09 2.23 5.76
CA ALA A 191 -11.55 3.60 5.95
C ALA A 191 -10.56 4.42 6.79
N GLN A 192 -9.80 3.77 7.70
CA GLN A 192 -8.77 4.39 8.53
C GLN A 192 -7.42 4.52 7.82
N LEU A 193 -7.20 3.78 6.72
CA LEU A 193 -5.91 3.64 6.04
C LEU A 193 -5.83 4.43 4.75
N GLY A 194 -4.80 5.26 4.62
CA GLY A 194 -4.27 5.74 3.35
C GLY A 194 -3.03 4.92 2.97
N VAL A 195 -3.05 4.25 1.83
CA VAL A 195 -1.96 3.35 1.43
C VAL A 195 -1.38 3.81 0.10
N MET A 196 -0.07 3.91 0.05
CA MET A 196 0.72 4.12 -1.17
C MET A 196 1.73 2.97 -1.30
N PRO A 197 1.35 1.86 -1.93
CA PRO A 197 2.28 0.75 -2.18
C PRO A 197 3.30 1.14 -3.24
N ASP A 198 4.48 0.51 -3.19
CA ASP A 198 5.47 0.68 -4.25
C ASP A 198 4.97 0.07 -5.57
N GLY A 199 5.39 0.67 -6.71
CA GLY A 199 5.00 0.21 -8.04
C GLY A 199 3.49 0.24 -8.34
N MET A 200 2.71 1.04 -7.60
CA MET A 200 1.27 1.15 -7.80
C MET A 200 0.93 1.61 -9.22
N ARG A 201 0.14 0.80 -9.93
CA ARG A 201 -0.43 1.19 -11.23
C ARG A 201 -1.64 2.08 -11.00
N LEU A 202 -1.56 3.31 -11.49
CA LEU A 202 -2.66 4.26 -11.45
C LEU A 202 -3.59 4.08 -12.66
N LEU A 203 -4.74 4.76 -12.64
CA LEU A 203 -5.63 4.83 -13.79
C LEU A 203 -5.05 5.83 -14.82
N ASP A 204 -4.11 5.36 -15.60
CA ASP A 204 -3.23 6.11 -16.50
C ASP A 204 -3.97 6.95 -17.56
N ARG A 205 -5.20 6.56 -17.92
CA ARG A 205 -6.06 7.27 -18.91
C ARG A 205 -6.92 8.39 -18.30
N LEU A 206 -6.77 8.70 -17.03
CA LEU A 206 -7.44 9.81 -16.37
C LEU A 206 -6.48 10.98 -16.19
N SER A 207 -7.04 12.19 -16.11
CA SER A 207 -6.31 13.36 -15.60
C SER A 207 -6.14 13.24 -14.08
N GLY A 208 -5.14 13.94 -13.51
CA GLY A 208 -4.93 13.95 -12.05
C GLY A 208 -6.18 14.34 -11.26
N PRO A 209 -6.88 15.45 -11.61
CA PRO A 209 -8.13 15.83 -10.96
C PRO A 209 -9.22 14.75 -11.04
N ASP A 210 -9.45 14.18 -12.24
CA ASP A 210 -10.49 13.16 -12.43
C ASP A 210 -10.16 11.89 -11.65
N PHE A 211 -8.89 11.48 -11.64
CA PHE A 211 -8.42 10.35 -10.85
C PHE A 211 -8.70 10.54 -9.36
N LEU A 212 -8.33 11.70 -8.80
CA LEU A 212 -8.55 11.97 -7.37
C LEU A 212 -10.03 12.03 -7.00
N VAL A 213 -10.86 12.67 -7.83
CA VAL A 213 -12.32 12.68 -7.63
C VAL A 213 -12.86 11.26 -7.66
N HIS A 214 -12.41 10.44 -8.60
CA HIS A 214 -12.85 9.05 -8.71
C HIS A 214 -12.45 8.22 -7.48
N VAL A 215 -11.19 8.34 -7.04
CA VAL A 215 -10.70 7.68 -5.81
C VAL A 215 -11.50 8.14 -4.59
N GLY A 216 -11.75 9.45 -4.44
CA GLY A 216 -12.55 9.99 -3.35
C GLY A 216 -13.96 9.40 -3.30
N MET A 217 -14.61 9.30 -4.45
CA MET A 217 -15.95 8.69 -4.57
C MET A 217 -15.91 7.18 -4.23
N LEU A 218 -14.91 6.44 -4.67
CA LEU A 218 -14.70 5.02 -4.30
C LEU A 218 -14.46 4.83 -2.79
N ARG A 219 -13.93 5.87 -2.13
CA ARG A 219 -13.75 5.94 -0.67
C ARG A 219 -15.00 6.44 0.07
N GLY A 220 -16.13 6.62 -0.63
CA GLY A 220 -17.41 7.02 -0.04
C GLY A 220 -17.62 8.53 0.10
N LEU A 221 -16.75 9.38 -0.45
CA LEU A 221 -16.94 10.82 -0.40
C LEU A 221 -18.03 11.27 -1.40
N PRO A 222 -18.89 12.24 -1.04
CA PRO A 222 -19.72 12.95 -2.00
C PRO A 222 -18.85 13.57 -3.11
N ARG A 223 -19.36 13.60 -4.35
CA ARG A 223 -18.59 14.08 -5.52
C ARG A 223 -18.05 15.50 -5.34
N GLU A 224 -18.83 16.41 -4.76
CA GLU A 224 -18.38 17.79 -4.55
C GLU A 224 -17.26 17.86 -3.52
N THR A 225 -17.38 17.15 -2.39
CA THR A 225 -16.31 17.05 -1.38
C THR A 225 -15.04 16.43 -1.99
N ALA A 226 -15.18 15.38 -2.81
CA ALA A 226 -14.05 14.77 -3.49
C ALA A 226 -13.36 15.76 -4.45
N ARG A 227 -14.14 16.60 -5.17
CA ARG A 227 -13.61 17.63 -6.07
C ARG A 227 -12.87 18.74 -5.31
N GLU A 228 -13.45 19.25 -4.22
CA GLU A 228 -12.82 20.27 -3.38
C GLU A 228 -11.50 19.77 -2.79
N ARG A 229 -11.49 18.56 -2.22
CA ARG A 229 -10.26 17.95 -1.67
C ARG A 229 -9.23 17.66 -2.75
N ALA A 230 -9.65 17.21 -3.95
CA ALA A 230 -8.75 17.00 -5.07
C ALA A 230 -8.05 18.30 -5.47
N GLN A 231 -8.78 19.42 -5.58
CA GLN A 231 -8.21 20.73 -5.89
C GLN A 231 -7.19 21.19 -4.84
N GLN A 232 -7.54 21.04 -3.54
CA GLN A 232 -6.63 21.39 -2.44
C GLN A 232 -5.35 20.54 -2.46
N LEU A 233 -5.47 19.21 -2.68
CA LEU A 233 -4.31 18.32 -2.74
C LEU A 233 -3.43 18.60 -3.95
N LEU A 234 -4.01 18.86 -5.12
CA LEU A 234 -3.26 19.23 -6.33
C LEU A 234 -2.49 20.54 -6.13
N ALA A 235 -3.10 21.53 -5.48
CA ALA A 235 -2.43 22.79 -5.17
C ALA A 235 -1.29 22.58 -4.16
N THR A 236 -1.53 21.84 -3.09
CA THR A 236 -0.52 21.57 -2.04
C THR A 236 0.68 20.77 -2.58
N LEU A 237 0.44 19.85 -3.53
CA LEU A 237 1.47 18.99 -4.12
C LEU A 237 2.10 19.58 -5.39
N ASP A 238 1.74 20.83 -5.75
CA ASP A 238 2.26 21.48 -6.96
C ASP A 238 2.01 20.66 -8.24
N LEU A 239 0.74 20.26 -8.43
CA LEU A 239 0.27 19.50 -9.59
C LEU A 239 -0.81 20.25 -10.40
N VAL A 240 -1.09 21.53 -10.09
CA VAL A 240 -2.16 22.30 -10.76
C VAL A 240 -1.90 22.41 -12.25
N ASP A 241 -0.66 22.75 -12.64
CA ASP A 241 -0.28 22.90 -14.05
C ASP A 241 -0.34 21.61 -14.85
N ALA A 242 -0.26 20.47 -14.15
CA ALA A 242 -0.41 19.16 -14.74
C ALA A 242 -1.87 18.68 -14.84
N GLY A 243 -2.84 19.48 -14.38
CA GLY A 243 -4.24 19.09 -14.27
C GLY A 243 -4.93 18.66 -15.57
N LYS A 244 -4.40 19.07 -16.72
CA LYS A 244 -4.90 18.66 -18.06
C LYS A 244 -4.16 17.46 -18.66
N LYS A 245 -3.00 17.06 -18.10
CA LYS A 245 -2.23 15.92 -18.58
C LYS A 245 -2.85 14.62 -18.08
N LEU A 246 -2.72 13.57 -18.87
CA LEU A 246 -3.05 12.22 -18.41
C LEU A 246 -1.98 11.74 -17.42
N ILE A 247 -2.36 10.86 -16.51
CA ILE A 247 -1.43 10.27 -15.54
C ILE A 247 -0.34 9.47 -16.25
N SER A 248 -0.63 8.89 -17.43
CA SER A 248 0.39 8.26 -18.30
C SER A 248 1.56 9.17 -18.65
N ASP A 249 1.35 10.49 -18.66
CA ASP A 249 2.33 11.50 -19.06
C ASP A 249 3.03 12.15 -17.85
N TYR A 250 2.78 11.62 -16.64
CA TYR A 250 3.39 12.13 -15.41
C TYR A 250 4.83 11.61 -15.27
N SER A 251 5.72 12.47 -14.77
CA SER A 251 7.05 12.02 -14.32
C SER A 251 6.93 11.13 -13.08
N ALA A 252 7.99 10.39 -12.77
CA ALA A 252 8.03 9.55 -11.56
C ALA A 252 7.69 10.35 -10.29
N GLY A 253 8.23 11.56 -10.13
CA GLY A 253 7.91 12.46 -9.01
C GLY A 253 6.44 12.89 -8.99
N MET A 254 5.85 13.25 -10.14
CA MET A 254 4.44 13.58 -10.25
C MET A 254 3.55 12.37 -9.93
N THR A 255 3.95 11.18 -10.36
CA THR A 255 3.25 9.93 -10.04
C THR A 255 3.27 9.63 -8.55
N LYS A 256 4.40 9.83 -7.85
CA LYS A 256 4.47 9.70 -6.39
C LYS A 256 3.60 10.75 -5.68
N LYS A 257 3.61 12.02 -6.13
CA LYS A 257 2.74 13.09 -5.59
C LYS A 257 1.25 12.77 -5.72
N ILE A 258 0.79 12.34 -6.90
CA ILE A 258 -0.63 12.01 -7.11
C ILE A 258 -1.05 10.73 -6.35
N SER A 259 -0.14 9.77 -6.18
CA SER A 259 -0.37 8.58 -5.36
C SER A 259 -0.54 8.94 -3.89
N LEU A 260 0.28 9.85 -3.37
CA LEU A 260 0.13 10.39 -2.01
C LEU A 260 -1.19 11.15 -1.86
N ALA A 261 -1.57 11.98 -2.84
CA ALA A 261 -2.86 12.65 -2.85
C ALA A 261 -4.03 11.66 -2.75
N ALA A 262 -3.96 10.57 -3.51
CA ALA A 262 -4.96 9.49 -3.49
C ALA A 262 -5.03 8.79 -2.13
N ALA A 263 -3.89 8.60 -1.46
CA ALA A 263 -3.84 8.05 -0.12
C ALA A 263 -4.45 9.00 0.94
N LEU A 264 -4.39 10.32 0.72
CA LEU A 264 -4.86 11.35 1.65
C LEU A 264 -6.34 11.76 1.44
N ILE A 265 -6.91 11.57 0.24
CA ILE A 265 -8.19 12.20 -0.19
C ILE A 265 -9.36 11.96 0.77
N HIS A 266 -9.42 10.80 1.40
CA HIS A 266 -10.50 10.42 2.33
C HIS A 266 -10.22 10.75 3.79
N ALA A 267 -9.12 11.49 4.07
CA ALA A 267 -8.67 11.89 5.41
C ALA A 267 -8.49 10.69 6.37
N PRO A 268 -7.60 9.74 6.03
CA PRO A 268 -7.32 8.60 6.90
C PRO A 268 -6.66 9.05 8.22
N SER A 269 -6.65 8.18 9.23
CA SER A 269 -5.90 8.40 10.48
C SER A 269 -4.49 7.81 10.43
N VAL A 270 -4.25 6.84 9.54
CA VAL A 270 -2.97 6.14 9.37
C VAL A 270 -2.57 6.14 7.90
N LEU A 271 -1.36 6.61 7.60
CA LEU A 271 -0.73 6.54 6.28
C LEU A 271 0.34 5.46 6.26
N VAL A 272 0.28 4.58 5.28
CA VAL A 272 1.29 3.55 5.02
C VAL A 272 1.88 3.78 3.63
N LEU A 273 3.16 4.13 3.58
CA LEU A 273 3.86 4.59 2.39
C LEU A 273 5.06 3.69 2.12
N ASP A 274 5.07 3.01 0.99
CA ASP A 274 6.19 2.15 0.60
C ASP A 274 7.13 2.92 -0.33
N GLU A 275 8.37 3.17 0.12
CA GLU A 275 9.43 3.94 -0.55
C GLU A 275 8.93 5.28 -1.14
N PRO A 276 8.34 6.20 -0.32
CA PRO A 276 7.66 7.40 -0.84
C PRO A 276 8.60 8.42 -1.48
N PHE A 277 9.89 8.38 -1.19
CA PHE A 277 10.91 9.32 -1.67
C PHE A 277 11.77 8.78 -2.82
N GLU A 278 11.58 7.51 -3.18
CA GLU A 278 12.35 6.91 -4.27
C GLU A 278 12.01 7.56 -5.63
N ALA A 279 13.03 7.87 -6.41
CA ALA A 279 12.92 8.52 -7.73
C ALA A 279 12.21 9.89 -7.71
N VAL A 280 12.19 10.57 -6.57
CA VAL A 280 11.60 11.92 -6.39
C VAL A 280 12.73 12.95 -6.33
N ASP A 281 12.57 14.05 -7.05
CA ASP A 281 13.52 15.15 -7.00
C ASP A 281 13.54 15.83 -5.60
N PRO A 282 14.66 16.51 -5.22
CA PRO A 282 14.79 17.07 -3.87
C PRO A 282 13.71 18.06 -3.47
N VAL A 283 13.19 18.86 -4.40
CA VAL A 283 12.14 19.87 -4.11
C VAL A 283 10.82 19.17 -3.84
N SER A 284 10.43 18.22 -4.69
CA SER A 284 9.24 17.41 -4.49
C SER A 284 9.32 16.56 -3.22
N ALA A 285 10.50 16.00 -2.91
CA ALA A 285 10.71 15.25 -1.67
C ALA A 285 10.56 16.16 -0.43
N ALA A 286 11.03 17.40 -0.48
CA ALA A 286 10.85 18.37 0.61
C ALA A 286 9.37 18.69 0.83
N ASN A 287 8.59 18.90 -0.24
CA ASN A 287 7.16 19.17 -0.15
C ASN A 287 6.39 17.97 0.44
N ILE A 288 6.67 16.76 -0.06
CA ILE A 288 6.07 15.53 0.49
C ILE A 288 6.40 15.41 1.99
N ARG A 289 7.67 15.62 2.36
CA ARG A 289 8.12 15.56 3.76
C ARG A 289 7.33 16.51 4.65
N GLN A 290 7.16 17.78 4.23
CA GLN A 290 6.42 18.76 5.00
C GLN A 290 4.96 18.35 5.20
N ILE A 291 4.29 17.85 4.16
CA ILE A 291 2.90 17.37 4.24
C ILE A 291 2.78 16.22 5.27
N LEU A 292 3.73 15.29 5.27
CA LEU A 292 3.72 14.15 6.20
C LEU A 292 4.00 14.59 7.65
N ILE A 293 4.88 15.58 7.85
CA ILE A 293 5.12 16.18 9.17
C ILE A 293 3.85 16.89 9.67
N ASP A 294 3.20 17.70 8.83
CA ASP A 294 1.97 18.39 9.18
C ASP A 294 0.83 17.42 9.49
N PHE A 295 0.76 16.31 8.76
CA PHE A 295 -0.21 15.23 9.01
C PHE A 295 0.01 14.61 10.41
N THR A 296 1.27 14.35 10.78
CA THR A 296 1.61 13.79 12.10
C THR A 296 1.32 14.78 13.23
N HIS A 297 1.66 16.07 13.04
CA HIS A 297 1.36 17.12 14.02
C HIS A 297 -0.15 17.30 14.28
N ARG A 298 -1.00 16.91 13.33
CA ARG A 298 -2.46 16.91 13.49
C ARG A 298 -3.00 15.62 14.11
N GLY A 299 -2.12 14.76 14.62
CA GLY A 299 -2.48 13.50 15.29
C GLY A 299 -2.57 12.29 14.37
N GLY A 300 -2.27 12.43 13.09
CA GLY A 300 -2.16 11.29 12.16
C GLY A 300 -0.91 10.45 12.45
N THR A 301 -0.91 9.20 12.03
CA THR A 301 0.25 8.30 12.10
C THR A 301 0.78 8.06 10.71
N VAL A 302 2.09 8.22 10.50
CA VAL A 302 2.78 7.93 9.24
C VAL A 302 3.70 6.74 9.43
N ILE A 303 3.56 5.74 8.58
CA ILE A 303 4.45 4.58 8.48
C ILE A 303 5.08 4.63 7.10
N LEU A 304 6.40 4.72 7.04
CA LEU A 304 7.11 4.66 5.77
C LEU A 304 8.11 3.53 5.75
N SER A 305 8.18 2.80 4.65
CA SER A 305 9.34 1.96 4.38
C SER A 305 10.46 2.80 3.75
N SER A 306 11.68 2.50 4.10
CA SER A 306 12.85 3.07 3.45
C SER A 306 14.08 2.18 3.60
N HIS A 307 14.97 2.27 2.63
CA HIS A 307 16.33 1.75 2.71
C HIS A 307 17.37 2.87 2.93
N VAL A 308 16.93 4.14 2.99
CA VAL A 308 17.77 5.33 3.18
C VAL A 308 17.71 5.79 4.63
N MET A 309 18.71 5.39 5.44
CA MET A 309 18.75 5.66 6.87
C MET A 309 18.73 7.17 7.21
N ALA A 310 19.45 8.00 6.44
CA ALA A 310 19.46 9.44 6.65
C ALA A 310 18.05 10.07 6.62
N THR A 311 17.17 9.59 5.74
CA THR A 311 15.77 10.03 5.68
C THR A 311 15.02 9.61 6.94
N VAL A 312 15.21 8.38 7.39
CA VAL A 312 14.55 7.83 8.58
C VAL A 312 15.01 8.57 9.85
N GLN A 313 16.31 8.77 10.01
CA GLN A 313 16.88 9.49 11.15
C GLN A 313 16.38 10.94 11.24
N GLN A 314 16.14 11.56 10.08
CA GLN A 314 15.67 12.96 10.00
C GLN A 314 14.17 13.11 10.29
N LEU A 315 13.35 12.11 9.94
CA LEU A 315 11.89 12.24 9.95
C LEU A 315 11.20 11.42 11.03
N CYS A 316 11.75 10.23 11.33
CA CYS A 316 11.03 9.27 12.12
C CYS A 316 11.28 9.46 13.63
N THR A 317 10.20 9.41 14.39
CA THR A 317 10.27 9.37 15.87
C THR A 317 10.55 7.95 16.37
N HIS A 318 10.11 6.96 15.61
CA HIS A 318 10.26 5.54 15.92
C HIS A 318 10.75 4.77 14.69
N VAL A 319 11.39 3.64 14.91
CA VAL A 319 11.88 2.78 13.83
C VAL A 319 11.78 1.30 14.20
N ALA A 320 11.49 0.47 13.18
CA ALA A 320 11.71 -0.98 13.25
C ALA A 320 12.73 -1.38 12.17
N VAL A 321 13.74 -2.12 12.57
CA VAL A 321 14.73 -2.74 11.67
C VAL A 321 14.27 -4.14 11.34
N ILE A 322 14.06 -4.40 10.05
CA ILE A 322 13.56 -5.67 9.52
C ILE A 322 14.65 -6.35 8.70
N ASN A 323 14.83 -7.63 8.93
CA ASN A 323 15.68 -8.46 8.09
C ASN A 323 15.16 -9.90 8.06
N HIS A 324 15.26 -10.55 6.89
CA HIS A 324 14.75 -11.91 6.68
C HIS A 324 13.34 -12.15 7.21
N GLY A 325 12.44 -11.18 7.02
CA GLY A 325 11.04 -11.26 7.46
C GLY A 325 10.80 -11.17 8.97
N GLN A 326 11.78 -10.74 9.74
CA GLN A 326 11.71 -10.61 11.21
C GLN A 326 12.08 -9.19 11.65
N VAL A 327 11.52 -8.75 12.80
CA VAL A 327 11.92 -7.52 13.47
C VAL A 327 13.19 -7.81 14.30
N LEU A 328 14.29 -7.14 13.97
CA LEU A 328 15.55 -7.25 14.71
C LEU A 328 15.62 -6.27 15.88
N ALA A 329 15.05 -5.07 15.70
CA ALA A 329 14.96 -4.05 16.74
C ALA A 329 13.76 -3.14 16.43
N SER A 330 13.10 -2.63 17.48
CA SER A 330 12.03 -1.64 17.36
C SER A 330 11.98 -0.74 18.59
N GLY A 331 11.66 0.54 18.40
CA GLY A 331 11.59 1.53 19.47
C GLY A 331 11.66 2.94 18.94
N THR A 332 11.88 3.92 19.81
CA THR A 332 12.22 5.27 19.38
C THR A 332 13.54 5.25 18.60
N THR A 333 13.72 6.21 17.68
CA THR A 333 14.95 6.31 16.88
C THR A 333 16.19 6.37 17.78
N ALA A 334 16.10 7.06 18.92
CA ALA A 334 17.18 7.19 19.90
C ALA A 334 17.47 5.85 20.63
N GLU A 335 16.45 5.10 21.05
CA GLU A 335 16.62 3.80 21.69
C GLU A 335 17.27 2.79 20.75
N VAL A 336 16.85 2.75 19.49
CA VAL A 336 17.40 1.81 18.50
C VAL A 336 18.83 2.20 18.11
N ALA A 337 19.14 3.50 17.96
CA ALA A 337 20.50 3.97 17.67
C ALA A 337 21.46 3.72 18.85
N GLY A 338 21.01 3.94 20.11
CA GLY A 338 21.86 3.88 21.28
C GLY A 338 22.97 4.91 21.23
N ASP A 339 24.21 4.49 21.50
CA ASP A 339 25.40 5.36 21.54
C ASP A 339 26.03 5.59 20.17
N MET A 340 25.45 5.11 19.07
CA MET A 340 25.97 5.21 17.70
C MET A 340 24.96 5.84 16.74
N SER A 341 25.36 6.11 15.51
CA SER A 341 24.41 6.55 14.48
C SER A 341 23.44 5.43 14.10
N LEU A 342 22.26 5.79 13.59
CA LEU A 342 21.28 4.79 13.13
C LEU A 342 21.84 3.96 11.95
N ASP A 343 22.70 4.55 11.10
CA ASP A 343 23.39 3.86 10.01
C ASP A 343 24.34 2.77 10.52
N GLU A 344 25.16 3.08 11.53
CA GLU A 344 26.07 2.13 12.15
C GLU A 344 25.31 1.00 12.85
N ARG A 345 24.25 1.35 13.58
CA ARG A 345 23.38 0.37 14.23
C ARG A 345 22.70 -0.54 13.23
N PHE A 346 22.19 0.02 12.14
CA PHE A 346 21.60 -0.75 11.05
C PHE A 346 22.60 -1.73 10.43
N ALA A 347 23.80 -1.25 10.11
CA ALA A 347 24.87 -2.10 9.55
C ALA A 347 25.22 -3.24 10.53
N GLN A 348 25.31 -2.97 11.83
CA GLN A 348 25.57 -3.97 12.85
C GLN A 348 24.48 -5.04 12.91
N LEU A 349 23.18 -4.63 12.86
CA LEU A 349 22.04 -5.54 12.95
C LEU A 349 21.86 -6.40 11.70
N VAL A 350 22.16 -5.86 10.52
CA VAL A 350 21.89 -6.53 9.23
C VAL A 350 23.04 -7.40 8.73
N GLY A 351 24.23 -7.31 9.31
CA GLY A 351 25.30 -8.21 8.94
C GLY A 351 26.69 -7.59 8.78
N GLY A 352 26.86 -6.35 9.25
CA GLY A 352 28.14 -5.67 9.32
C GLY A 352 28.61 -5.05 7.99
N LEU A 353 29.52 -4.08 8.12
CA LEU A 353 30.25 -3.52 6.99
C LEU A 353 31.30 -4.55 6.53
N HIS A 354 31.26 -4.96 5.27
CA HIS A 354 32.36 -5.70 4.67
C HIS A 354 33.58 -4.77 4.57
N THR A 355 34.63 -5.05 5.30
CA THR A 355 35.90 -4.33 5.17
C THR A 355 36.53 -4.68 3.83
N SER A 356 37.19 -3.69 3.21
CA SER A 356 37.92 -3.87 1.93
C SER A 356 39.22 -4.68 2.07
N GLU A 357 39.41 -5.43 3.16
CA GLU A 357 40.66 -6.20 3.45
C GLU A 357 41.04 -7.21 2.35
N GLY A 358 40.08 -7.60 1.46
CA GLY A 358 40.35 -8.46 0.33
C GLY A 358 40.80 -7.75 -0.97
N LEU A 359 40.82 -6.40 -0.98
CA LEU A 359 41.08 -5.60 -2.19
C LEU A 359 42.46 -4.94 -2.17
N SER A 360 43.50 -5.68 -1.78
CA SER A 360 44.90 -5.18 -1.68
C SER A 360 45.43 -4.62 -3.00
N TRP A 361 44.82 -4.96 -4.13
CA TRP A 361 45.17 -4.47 -5.47
C TRP A 361 44.68 -3.04 -5.77
N LEU A 362 43.79 -2.47 -4.97
CA LEU A 362 43.32 -1.09 -5.13
C LEU A 362 44.33 -0.03 -4.70
N ALA A 363 45.40 -0.42 -4.01
CA ALA A 363 46.42 0.48 -3.46
C ALA A 363 47.69 0.61 -4.35
N ASN A 364 47.70 0.09 -5.58
CA ASN A 364 48.82 0.21 -6.53
C ASN A 364 48.49 1.18 -7.66
#